data_cfb1c273c793222f1ebc30a8a79e5338
#
_entry.id   cfb1c273c793222f1ebc30a8a79e5338
#
_cell.length_a   1.000
_cell.length_b   1.000
_cell.length_c   1.000
_cell.angle_alpha   90.00
_cell.angle_beta   90.00
_cell.angle_gamma   90.00
#
_symmetry.space_group_name_H-M   'P 1'
#
loop_
_entity.id
_entity.type
_entity.pdbx_description
1 polymer ?
#
loop_
_entity_poly.entity_id
_entity_poly.type
_entity_poly.pdbx_seq_one_letter_code
_entity_poly.pdbx_strand_id
1 'polypeptide(L)' 'MTEFKFKITQSSGYSYEYTVRANEKLDAFAKIKAYINERYACSDLIDYELVWD' A
#
# COMPACT_ATOMS: atom_id res chain seq x y z
N MET A 1 -15.18 -8.12 -6.20
CA MET A 1 -13.90 -7.47 -5.89
C MET A 1 -13.17 -8.21 -4.80
N THR A 2 -11.87 -8.29 -4.90
CA THR A 2 -11.03 -8.95 -3.93
C THR A 2 -10.38 -7.90 -3.03
N GLU A 3 -10.25 -8.21 -1.75
CA GLU A 3 -9.54 -7.34 -0.82
C GLU A 3 -8.10 -7.78 -0.73
N PHE A 4 -7.20 -6.80 -0.80
CA PHE A 4 -5.77 -7.02 -0.67
C PHE A 4 -5.28 -6.19 0.51
N LYS A 5 -4.54 -6.81 1.40
CA LYS A 5 -4.01 -6.10 2.56
C LYS A 5 -2.52 -5.85 2.36
N PHE A 6 -2.14 -4.60 2.51
CA PHE A 6 -0.76 -4.18 2.37
C PHE A 6 -0.24 -3.69 3.71
N LYS A 7 1.01 -4.03 3.99
CA LYS A 7 1.70 -3.48 5.14
C LYS A 7 2.55 -2.31 4.66
N ILE A 8 2.30 -1.14 5.22
CA ILE A 8 3.01 0.08 4.86
C ILE A 8 3.95 0.43 6.00
N THR A 9 5.23 0.56 5.67
CA THR A 9 6.26 0.87 6.66
C THR A 9 6.88 2.22 6.36
N GLN A 10 6.88 3.10 7.33
CA GLN A 10 7.47 4.42 7.21
C GLN A 10 8.94 4.38 7.59
N SER A 11 9.68 5.40 7.16
CA SER A 11 11.11 5.48 7.45
C SER A 11 11.41 5.55 8.95
N SER A 12 10.44 6.01 9.74
CA SER A 12 10.58 6.05 11.19
C SER A 12 10.47 4.69 11.85
N GLY A 13 10.07 3.67 11.09
CA GLY A 13 9.86 2.34 11.62
C GLY A 13 8.42 2.01 11.94
N TYR A 14 7.56 3.01 11.93
CA TYR A 14 6.13 2.79 12.16
C TYR A 14 5.51 2.08 10.97
N SER A 15 4.71 1.06 11.24
CA SER A 15 4.02 0.34 10.18
C SER A 15 2.55 0.15 10.53
N TYR A 16 1.74 0.00 9.49
CA TYR A 16 0.32 -0.23 9.66
C TYR A 16 -0.20 -0.99 8.43
N GLU A 17 -1.38 -1.54 8.54
CA GLU A 17 -2.00 -2.29 7.46
C GLU A 17 -3.07 -1.45 6.79
N TYR A 18 -3.15 -1.57 5.48
CA TYR A 18 -4.13 -0.84 4.68
C TYR A 18 -4.78 -1.81 3.69
N THR A 19 -6.10 -1.81 3.65
CA THR A 19 -6.85 -2.71 2.79
C THR A 19 -7.27 -2.00 1.52
N VAL A 20 -7.02 -2.64 0.39
CA VAL A 20 -7.36 -2.12 -0.93
C VAL A 20 -8.30 -3.11 -1.61
N ARG A 21 -9.35 -2.61 -2.23
CA ARG A 21 -10.26 -3.43 -3.03
C ARG A 21 -9.93 -3.26 -4.50
N ALA A 22 -9.74 -4.39 -5.18
CA ALA A 22 -9.39 -4.38 -6.59
C ALA A 22 -9.81 -5.68 -7.22
N ASN A 23 -9.87 -5.70 -8.56
CA ASN A 23 -10.23 -6.89 -9.29
C ASN A 23 -9.07 -7.87 -9.41
N GLU A 24 -7.85 -7.34 -9.42
CA GLU A 24 -6.66 -8.19 -9.53
C GLU A 24 -5.49 -7.53 -8.83
N LYS A 25 -4.45 -8.32 -8.63
CA LYS A 25 -3.29 -7.89 -7.84
C LYS A 25 -2.62 -6.66 -8.43
N LEU A 26 -2.42 -6.61 -9.74
CA LEU A 26 -1.78 -5.46 -10.36
C LEU A 26 -2.57 -4.19 -10.14
N ASP A 27 -3.88 -4.29 -10.17
CA ASP A 27 -4.76 -3.15 -9.91
C ASP A 27 -4.61 -2.70 -8.45
N ALA A 28 -4.50 -3.66 -7.54
CA ALA A 28 -4.30 -3.35 -6.12
C ALA A 28 -3.00 -2.60 -5.91
N PHE A 29 -1.92 -3.04 -6.56
CA PHE A 29 -0.63 -2.36 -6.45
C PHE A 29 -0.69 -0.93 -6.99
N ALA A 30 -1.40 -0.74 -8.09
CA ALA A 30 -1.56 0.61 -8.64
C ALA A 30 -2.30 1.51 -7.67
N LYS A 31 -3.32 0.99 -7.03
CA LYS A 31 -4.11 1.77 -6.07
C LYS A 31 -3.32 2.12 -4.82
N ILE A 32 -2.55 1.17 -4.27
CA ILE A 32 -1.76 1.46 -3.08
C ILE A 32 -0.65 2.46 -3.38
N LYS A 33 -0.07 2.37 -4.58
CA LYS A 33 0.97 3.31 -4.98
C LYS A 33 0.41 4.73 -5.09
N ALA A 34 -0.78 4.87 -5.65
CA ALA A 34 -1.44 6.16 -5.73
C ALA A 34 -1.76 6.72 -4.34
N TYR A 35 -2.21 5.85 -3.44
CA TYR A 35 -2.49 6.24 -2.07
C TYR A 35 -1.24 6.81 -1.39
N ILE A 36 -0.12 6.11 -1.54
CA ILE A 36 1.13 6.54 -0.91
C ILE A 36 1.59 7.87 -1.49
N ASN A 37 1.50 8.03 -2.81
CA ASN A 37 1.92 9.26 -3.47
C ASN A 37 1.09 10.47 -3.03
N GLU A 38 -0.20 10.25 -2.79
CA GLU A 38 -1.06 11.34 -2.33
C GLU A 38 -0.83 11.68 -0.88
N ARG A 39 -0.59 10.66 -0.05
CA ARG A 39 -0.52 10.85 1.39
C ARG A 39 0.85 11.30 1.86
N TYR A 40 1.89 10.90 1.14
CA TYR A 40 3.26 11.19 1.55
C TYR A 40 3.97 11.97 0.46
N ALA A 41 4.66 13.02 0.84
CA ALA A 41 5.35 13.87 -0.12
C ALA A 41 6.55 13.17 -0.75
N CYS A 42 7.16 12.24 -0.02
CA CYS A 42 8.33 11.51 -0.51
C CYS A 42 8.09 10.01 -0.37
N SER A 43 7.69 9.38 -1.46
CA SER A 43 7.37 7.97 -1.45
C SER A 43 8.61 7.08 -1.33
N ASP A 44 9.78 7.62 -1.57
CA ASP A 44 11.02 6.86 -1.47
C ASP A 44 11.30 6.36 -0.06
N LEU A 45 10.70 7.02 0.92
CA LEU A 45 10.90 6.68 2.33
C LEU A 45 9.80 5.75 2.86
N ILE A 46 8.92 5.31 1.98
CA ILE A 46 7.78 4.48 2.36
C ILE A 46 7.89 3.14 1.65
N ASP A 47 7.94 2.07 2.44
CA ASP A 47 7.90 0.71 1.90
C ASP A 47 6.50 0.16 2.04
N TYR A 48 6.12 -0.69 1.11
CA TYR A 48 4.84 -1.39 1.19
C TYR A 48 5.00 -2.78 0.61
N GLU A 49 4.23 -3.73 1.17
CA GLU A 49 4.25 -5.09 0.67
C GLU A 49 2.88 -5.71 0.81
N LEU A 50 2.58 -6.63 -0.09
CA LEU A 50 1.32 -7.38 -0.03
C LEU A 50 1.43 -8.44 1.05
N VAL A 51 0.58 -8.34 2.05
CA VAL A 51 0.58 -9.26 3.17
C VAL A 51 -0.44 -10.36 2.99
N TRP A 52 -1.57 -10.01 2.36
CA TRP A 52 -2.69 -10.91 2.31
C TRP A 52 -3.61 -10.54 1.13
N ASP A 53 -4.14 -11.55 0.43
CA ASP A 53 -5.11 -11.34 -0.64
C ASP A 53 -6.25 -12.34 -0.58
#